data_9776234dafd47e07e449ec5a281bb7c1
#
_entry.id   9776234dafd47e07e449ec5a281bb7c1
#
_cell.length_a   1.000
_cell.length_b   1.000
_cell.length_c   1.000
_cell.angle_alpha   90.00
_cell.angle_beta   90.00
_cell.angle_gamma   90.00
#
_symmetry.space_group_name_H-M   'P 1'
#
loop_
_entity.id
_entity.type
_entity.pdbx_description
1 polymer ?
#
loop_
_entity_poly.entity_id
_entity_poly.type
_entity_poly.pdbx_seq_one_letter_code
_entity_poly.pdbx_strand_id
1 'polypeptide(L)'
;MTQAEGGATPRERYRAQVRAEIKERAWEQIATAGASALSLNAIAKQMGMSGPALYRYFRGRDELITELVRDAYRSLADAVGAAAKDGAEVAALAHALREWALADPHRYFLVYGTPVPGYHAPDDITAIASEIMALLLDACAGVTADAGPTPFGTHLEENREWAGGHPAPPAALHRALAFWTRLHGVLSLELAGHFTGMRFDPARLFAAEVDALAGPPPARGA
;
A
#
# COMPACT_ATOMS: atom_id res chain seq x y z
N MET A 1 24.18 0.05 35.76
CA MET A 1 22.99 0.90 35.73
C MET A 1 22.05 0.30 34.74
N THR A 2 21.06 -0.43 35.22
CA THR A 2 20.07 -1.19 34.43
C THR A 2 19.00 -0.20 33.93
N GLN A 3 18.92 0.04 32.62
CA GLN A 3 17.80 0.77 32.03
C GLN A 3 16.53 -0.08 32.19
N ALA A 4 15.57 0.46 32.94
CA ALA A 4 14.24 -0.12 33.05
C ALA A 4 13.55 0.00 31.67
N GLU A 5 13.27 -1.13 31.04
CA GLU A 5 12.35 -1.25 29.91
C GLU A 5 10.98 -0.74 30.38
N GLY A 6 10.61 0.45 29.93
CA GLY A 6 9.33 1.08 30.24
C GLY A 6 8.18 0.38 29.52
N GLY A 7 7.71 -0.74 30.07
CA GLY A 7 6.50 -1.41 29.59
C GLY A 7 5.28 -0.47 29.72
N ALA A 8 4.42 -0.45 28.68
CA ALA A 8 3.20 0.37 28.65
C ALA A 8 2.35 0.15 29.93
N THR A 9 1.86 1.24 30.52
CA THR A 9 1.02 1.19 31.73
C THR A 9 -0.30 0.45 31.45
N PRO A 10 -0.98 -0.09 32.47
CA PRO A 10 -2.30 -0.73 32.28
C PRO A 10 -3.32 0.20 31.59
N ARG A 11 -3.25 1.51 31.85
CA ARG A 11 -4.11 2.50 31.21
C ARG A 11 -3.81 2.70 29.74
N GLU A 12 -2.53 2.71 29.37
CA GLU A 12 -2.09 2.81 27.95
C GLU A 12 -2.49 1.56 27.18
N ARG A 13 -2.29 0.35 27.77
CA ARG A 13 -2.73 -0.90 27.15
C ARG A 13 -4.24 -0.93 26.90
N TYR A 14 -5.03 -0.55 27.90
CA TYR A 14 -6.49 -0.44 27.75
C TYR A 14 -6.87 0.57 26.65
N ARG A 15 -6.22 1.75 26.62
CA ARG A 15 -6.48 2.75 25.59
C ARG A 15 -6.14 2.22 24.19
N ALA A 16 -5.03 1.52 24.03
CA ALA A 16 -4.63 0.90 22.76
C ALA A 16 -5.63 -0.18 22.31
N GLN A 17 -6.10 -1.01 23.25
CA GLN A 17 -7.11 -2.03 22.98
C GLN A 17 -8.42 -1.43 22.48
N VAL A 18 -8.94 -0.38 23.14
CA VAL A 18 -10.16 0.30 22.70
C VAL A 18 -9.97 0.97 21.34
N ARG A 19 -8.79 1.58 21.08
CA ARG A 19 -8.50 2.13 19.74
C ARG A 19 -8.49 1.05 18.65
N ALA A 20 -7.94 -0.13 18.96
CA ALA A 20 -7.93 -1.26 18.03
C ALA A 20 -9.37 -1.72 17.73
N GLU A 21 -10.21 -1.88 18.74
CA GLU A 21 -11.62 -2.26 18.56
C GLU A 21 -12.41 -1.23 17.75
N ILE A 22 -12.18 0.08 17.98
CA ILE A 22 -12.81 1.14 17.15
C ILE A 22 -12.37 0.98 15.68
N LYS A 23 -11.10 0.69 15.41
CA LYS A 23 -10.60 0.47 14.04
C LYS A 23 -11.20 -0.79 13.39
N GLU A 24 -11.40 -1.87 14.15
CA GLU A 24 -12.10 -3.07 13.65
C GLU A 24 -13.53 -2.75 13.20
N ARG A 25 -14.31 -2.03 14.04
CA ARG A 25 -15.66 -1.59 13.67
C ARG A 25 -15.67 -0.64 12.48
N ALA A 26 -14.65 0.19 12.36
CA ALA A 26 -14.48 1.06 11.19
C ALA A 26 -14.27 0.25 9.90
N TRP A 27 -13.43 -0.79 9.94
CA TRP A 27 -13.22 -1.71 8.82
C TRP A 27 -14.50 -2.45 8.43
N GLU A 28 -15.30 -2.91 9.40
CA GLU A 28 -16.62 -3.53 9.13
C GLU A 28 -17.56 -2.56 8.39
N GLN A 29 -17.59 -1.28 8.77
CA GLN A 29 -18.39 -0.27 8.09
C GLN A 29 -17.86 0.00 6.67
N ILE A 30 -16.54 0.10 6.50
CA ILE A 30 -15.92 0.32 5.18
C ILE A 30 -16.23 -0.85 4.27
N ALA A 31 -16.15 -2.09 4.76
CA ALA A 31 -16.46 -3.28 3.98
C ALA A 31 -17.92 -3.33 3.53
N THR A 32 -18.84 -2.80 4.33
CA THR A 32 -20.29 -2.87 4.06
C THR A 32 -20.79 -1.69 3.22
N ALA A 33 -20.28 -0.47 3.47
CA ALA A 33 -20.86 0.76 2.93
C ALA A 33 -19.83 1.71 2.30
N GLY A 34 -18.55 1.33 2.27
CA GLY A 34 -17.45 2.13 1.77
C GLY A 34 -16.96 3.20 2.75
N ALA A 35 -15.74 3.71 2.48
CA ALA A 35 -15.09 4.68 3.35
C ALA A 35 -15.88 5.99 3.54
N SER A 36 -16.65 6.40 2.52
CA SER A 36 -17.47 7.61 2.58
C SER A 36 -18.59 7.54 3.62
N ALA A 37 -19.08 6.34 3.93
CA ALA A 37 -20.16 6.10 4.89
C ALA A 37 -19.68 5.94 6.34
N LEU A 38 -18.35 6.02 6.62
CA LEU A 38 -17.79 5.85 7.96
C LEU A 38 -18.40 6.84 8.97
N SER A 39 -18.93 6.31 10.06
CA SER A 39 -19.63 7.07 11.11
C SER A 39 -19.18 6.70 12.52
N LEU A 40 -18.50 7.64 13.20
CA LEU A 40 -18.07 7.45 14.59
C LEU A 40 -19.25 7.22 15.53
N ASN A 41 -20.38 7.90 15.29
CA ASN A 41 -21.58 7.72 16.11
C ASN A 41 -22.17 6.32 16.00
N ALA A 42 -22.14 5.73 14.80
CA ALA A 42 -22.58 4.35 14.60
C ALA A 42 -21.63 3.36 15.30
N ILE A 43 -20.31 3.59 15.23
CA ILE A 43 -19.30 2.78 15.94
C ILE A 43 -19.52 2.88 17.46
N ALA A 44 -19.68 4.10 18.00
CA ALA A 44 -19.96 4.29 19.44
C ALA A 44 -21.18 3.49 19.89
N LYS A 45 -22.27 3.53 19.11
CA LYS A 45 -23.50 2.77 19.40
C LYS A 45 -23.24 1.26 19.39
N GLN A 46 -22.49 0.74 18.41
CA GLN A 46 -22.15 -0.68 18.32
C GLN A 46 -21.31 -1.17 19.51
N MET A 47 -20.41 -0.31 20.02
CA MET A 47 -19.55 -0.60 21.17
C MET A 47 -20.20 -0.30 22.53
N GLY A 48 -21.47 0.13 22.58
CA GLY A 48 -22.14 0.53 23.82
C GLY A 48 -21.52 1.77 24.47
N MET A 49 -20.82 2.61 23.70
CA MET A 49 -20.17 3.83 24.18
C MET A 49 -21.03 5.06 23.91
N SER A 50 -20.90 6.08 24.77
CA SER A 50 -21.43 7.40 24.41
C SER A 50 -20.57 8.06 23.33
N GLY A 51 -21.18 8.87 22.43
CA GLY A 51 -20.45 9.63 21.41
C GLY A 51 -19.26 10.42 22.01
N PRO A 52 -19.45 11.22 23.06
CA PRO A 52 -18.34 11.94 23.72
C PRO A 52 -17.22 11.03 24.25
N ALA A 53 -17.52 9.79 24.64
CA ALA A 53 -16.50 8.84 25.07
C ALA A 53 -15.64 8.38 23.89
N LEU A 54 -16.21 8.13 22.72
CA LEU A 54 -15.46 7.75 21.51
C LEU A 54 -14.58 8.90 21.01
N TYR A 55 -15.07 10.14 21.04
CA TYR A 55 -14.29 11.31 20.62
C TYR A 55 -13.02 11.58 21.48
N ARG A 56 -12.87 10.93 22.64
CA ARG A 56 -11.62 10.93 23.41
C ARG A 56 -10.53 10.03 22.80
N TYR A 57 -10.91 9.11 21.92
CA TYR A 57 -9.99 8.20 21.21
C TYR A 57 -9.66 8.71 19.80
N PHE A 58 -10.63 9.26 19.11
CA PHE A 58 -10.48 9.85 17.77
C PHE A 58 -11.27 11.16 17.71
N ARG A 59 -10.58 12.28 17.40
CA ARG A 59 -11.18 13.63 17.39
C ARG A 59 -12.26 13.81 16.33
N GLY A 60 -12.23 12.96 15.30
CA GLY A 60 -13.16 13.00 14.19
C GLY A 60 -12.96 11.85 13.23
N ARG A 61 -13.81 11.84 12.20
CA ARG A 61 -13.78 10.86 11.13
C ARG A 61 -12.43 10.84 10.39
N ASP A 62 -11.87 12.01 10.11
CA ASP A 62 -10.63 12.13 9.33
C ASP A 62 -9.42 11.59 10.11
N GLU A 63 -9.37 11.77 11.43
CA GLU A 63 -8.33 11.16 12.26
C GLU A 63 -8.43 9.63 12.23
N LEU A 64 -9.63 9.07 12.29
CA LEU A 64 -9.84 7.63 12.20
C LEU A 64 -9.43 7.11 10.81
N ILE A 65 -9.84 7.78 9.73
CA ILE A 65 -9.42 7.44 8.37
C ILE A 65 -7.90 7.49 8.25
N THR A 66 -7.25 8.53 8.77
CA THR A 66 -5.79 8.66 8.76
C THR A 66 -5.10 7.48 9.43
N GLU A 67 -5.60 7.03 10.58
CA GLU A 67 -5.06 5.84 11.26
C GLU A 67 -5.25 4.56 10.42
N LEU A 68 -6.43 4.37 9.81
CA LEU A 68 -6.70 3.21 8.95
C LEU A 68 -5.80 3.20 7.70
N VAL A 69 -5.63 4.35 7.06
CA VAL A 69 -4.74 4.50 5.90
C VAL A 69 -3.28 4.25 6.30
N ARG A 70 -2.85 4.79 7.45
CA ARG A 70 -1.50 4.56 7.98
C ARG A 70 -1.23 3.08 8.25
N ASP A 71 -2.17 2.38 8.91
CA ASP A 71 -2.08 0.96 9.17
C ASP A 71 -2.01 0.15 7.86
N ALA A 72 -2.82 0.53 6.87
CA ALA A 72 -2.84 -0.12 5.57
C ALA A 72 -1.50 0.05 4.82
N TYR A 73 -0.96 1.27 4.75
CA TYR A 73 0.35 1.51 4.14
C TYR A 73 1.48 0.80 4.89
N ARG A 74 1.47 0.80 6.23
CA ARG A 74 2.49 0.10 7.03
C ARG A 74 2.43 -1.40 6.76
N SER A 75 1.24 -1.99 6.73
CA SER A 75 1.08 -3.42 6.45
C SER A 75 1.55 -3.79 5.03
N LEU A 76 1.35 -2.90 4.04
CA LEU A 76 1.90 -3.10 2.70
C LEU A 76 3.43 -2.96 2.68
N ALA A 77 3.97 -1.93 3.36
CA ALA A 77 5.41 -1.73 3.46
C ALA A 77 6.10 -2.93 4.14
N ASP A 78 5.47 -3.50 5.17
CA ASP A 78 5.98 -4.69 5.86
C ASP A 78 5.95 -5.92 4.93
N ALA A 79 4.89 -6.12 4.15
CA ALA A 79 4.77 -7.22 3.19
C ALA A 79 5.82 -7.11 2.07
N VAL A 80 5.94 -5.92 1.47
CA VAL A 80 6.94 -5.64 0.41
C VAL A 80 8.36 -5.73 0.97
N GLY A 81 8.60 -5.17 2.17
CA GLY A 81 9.89 -5.25 2.85
C GLY A 81 10.30 -6.68 3.21
N ALA A 82 9.34 -7.53 3.58
CA ALA A 82 9.60 -8.95 3.80
C ALA A 82 10.01 -9.67 2.52
N ALA A 83 9.34 -9.38 1.39
CA ALA A 83 9.67 -9.94 0.08
C ALA A 83 11.04 -9.46 -0.46
N ALA A 84 11.49 -8.27 -0.03
CA ALA A 84 12.78 -7.71 -0.45
C ALA A 84 13.99 -8.26 0.32
N LYS A 85 13.81 -8.95 1.46
CA LYS A 85 14.92 -9.38 2.34
C LYS A 85 15.90 -10.35 1.69
N ASP A 86 15.43 -11.21 0.78
CA ASP A 86 16.24 -12.23 0.12
C ASP A 86 16.77 -11.77 -1.26
N GLY A 87 16.75 -10.48 -1.52
CA GLY A 87 17.04 -9.86 -2.80
C GLY A 87 15.77 -9.26 -3.40
N ALA A 88 15.78 -7.95 -3.65
CA ALA A 88 14.63 -7.25 -4.19
C ALA A 88 14.44 -7.61 -5.68
N GLU A 89 13.69 -8.67 -5.95
CA GLU A 89 13.26 -9.00 -7.32
C GLU A 89 11.89 -8.39 -7.62
N VAL A 90 11.75 -7.82 -8.81
CA VAL A 90 10.49 -7.19 -9.28
C VAL A 90 9.29 -8.15 -9.13
N ALA A 91 9.49 -9.42 -9.48
CA ALA A 91 8.44 -10.44 -9.38
C ALA A 91 8.04 -10.72 -7.91
N ALA A 92 9.00 -10.80 -6.98
CA ALA A 92 8.71 -11.01 -5.56
C ALA A 92 7.88 -9.86 -4.97
N LEU A 93 8.25 -8.60 -5.28
CA LEU A 93 7.48 -7.44 -4.83
C LEU A 93 6.08 -7.39 -5.45
N ALA A 94 5.94 -7.78 -6.73
CA ALA A 94 4.65 -7.86 -7.40
C ALA A 94 3.72 -8.90 -6.75
N HIS A 95 4.24 -10.08 -6.42
CA HIS A 95 3.46 -11.11 -5.73
C HIS A 95 3.06 -10.67 -4.33
N ALA A 96 3.96 -10.05 -3.55
CA ALA A 96 3.64 -9.52 -2.23
C ALA A 96 2.53 -8.46 -2.29
N LEU A 97 2.58 -7.54 -3.26
CA LEU A 97 1.51 -6.57 -3.51
C LEU A 97 0.18 -7.27 -3.83
N ARG A 98 0.19 -8.30 -4.72
CA ARG A 98 -1.01 -9.03 -5.09
C ARG A 98 -1.63 -9.77 -3.90
N GLU A 99 -0.83 -10.53 -3.16
CA GLU A 99 -1.29 -11.26 -1.98
C GLU A 99 -1.89 -10.32 -0.93
N TRP A 100 -1.22 -9.19 -0.66
CA TRP A 100 -1.73 -8.17 0.24
C TRP A 100 -3.07 -7.58 -0.22
N ALA A 101 -3.21 -7.29 -1.51
CA ALA A 101 -4.43 -6.72 -2.10
C ALA A 101 -5.61 -7.72 -2.08
N LEU A 102 -5.35 -8.98 -2.41
CA LEU A 102 -6.37 -10.05 -2.41
C LEU A 102 -6.81 -10.46 -1.00
N ALA A 103 -5.90 -10.37 -0.01
CA ALA A 103 -6.21 -10.70 1.38
C ALA A 103 -7.27 -9.75 1.98
N ASP A 104 -7.26 -8.46 1.56
CA ASP A 104 -8.23 -7.48 2.01
C ASP A 104 -8.49 -6.41 0.93
N PRO A 105 -9.45 -6.64 0.01
CA PRO A 105 -9.82 -5.69 -1.02
C PRO A 105 -10.26 -4.32 -0.49
N HIS A 106 -10.90 -4.27 0.68
CA HIS A 106 -11.37 -3.00 1.25
C HIS A 106 -10.19 -2.14 1.73
N ARG A 107 -9.15 -2.78 2.25
CA ARG A 107 -7.88 -2.12 2.59
C ARG A 107 -7.18 -1.58 1.35
N TYR A 108 -7.13 -2.38 0.29
CA TYR A 108 -6.59 -1.94 -1.00
C TYR A 108 -7.35 -0.72 -1.54
N PHE A 109 -8.68 -0.76 -1.56
CA PHE A 109 -9.49 0.36 -2.06
C PHE A 109 -9.49 1.58 -1.15
N LEU A 110 -9.23 1.45 0.15
CA LEU A 110 -9.05 2.60 1.03
C LEU A 110 -7.81 3.42 0.63
N VAL A 111 -6.74 2.74 0.17
CA VAL A 111 -5.45 3.35 -0.20
C VAL A 111 -5.43 3.79 -1.67
N TYR A 112 -5.88 2.92 -2.57
CA TYR A 112 -5.72 3.06 -4.03
C TYR A 112 -7.03 3.22 -4.80
N GLY A 113 -8.17 3.21 -4.12
CA GLY A 113 -9.47 3.37 -4.73
C GLY A 113 -9.88 4.84 -4.89
N THR A 114 -11.20 5.09 -4.88
CA THR A 114 -11.75 6.44 -5.00
C THR A 114 -11.32 7.29 -3.78
N PRO A 115 -10.74 8.46 -4.01
CA PRO A 115 -10.36 9.37 -2.92
C PRO A 115 -11.55 9.70 -2.01
N VAL A 116 -11.32 9.70 -0.70
CA VAL A 116 -12.31 10.15 0.27
C VAL A 116 -12.44 11.67 0.15
N PRO A 117 -13.64 12.21 -0.14
CA PRO A 117 -13.81 13.65 -0.35
C PRO A 117 -13.33 14.46 0.87
N GLY A 118 -12.49 15.47 0.60
CA GLY A 118 -11.95 16.36 1.62
C GLY A 118 -10.82 15.78 2.49
N TYR A 119 -10.46 14.52 2.32
CA TYR A 119 -9.34 13.90 3.04
C TYR A 119 -8.00 14.19 2.35
N HIS A 120 -7.00 14.55 3.14
CA HIS A 120 -5.60 14.72 2.73
C HIS A 120 -4.71 13.89 3.64
N ALA A 121 -3.88 13.04 3.04
CA ALA A 121 -2.93 12.23 3.79
C ALA A 121 -1.84 13.13 4.40
N PRO A 122 -1.51 12.96 5.70
CA PRO A 122 -0.38 13.68 6.32
C PRO A 122 0.97 13.13 5.84
N ASP A 123 2.03 13.94 6.05
CA ASP A 123 3.39 13.68 5.55
C ASP A 123 3.98 12.33 5.99
N ASP A 124 3.63 11.85 7.17
CA ASP A 124 4.11 10.57 7.69
C ASP A 124 3.60 9.37 6.88
N ILE A 125 2.41 9.47 6.29
CA ILE A 125 1.88 8.47 5.36
C ILE A 125 2.65 8.52 4.04
N THR A 126 2.98 9.71 3.55
CA THR A 126 3.81 9.88 2.36
C THR A 126 5.20 9.26 2.56
N ALA A 127 5.77 9.37 3.77
CA ALA A 127 7.05 8.74 4.09
C ALA A 127 6.98 7.20 3.97
N ILE A 128 5.90 6.56 4.46
CA ILE A 128 5.71 5.11 4.31
C ILE A 128 5.57 4.71 2.82
N ALA A 129 4.82 5.48 2.05
CA ALA A 129 4.71 5.25 0.60
C ALA A 129 6.07 5.38 -0.10
N SER A 130 6.92 6.32 0.33
CA SER A 130 8.28 6.50 -0.18
C SER A 130 9.20 5.31 0.16
N GLU A 131 9.05 4.67 1.33
CA GLU A 131 9.76 3.45 1.68
C GLU A 131 9.44 2.32 0.67
N ILE A 132 8.17 2.13 0.34
CA ILE A 132 7.74 1.13 -0.66
C ILE A 132 8.32 1.44 -2.03
N MET A 133 8.28 2.72 -2.43
CA MET A 133 8.82 3.14 -3.72
C MET A 133 10.34 2.95 -3.80
N ALA A 134 11.09 3.17 -2.72
CA ALA A 134 12.53 2.95 -2.68
C ALA A 134 12.88 1.47 -2.92
N LEU A 135 12.19 0.53 -2.25
CA LEU A 135 12.37 -0.91 -2.48
C LEU A 135 12.04 -1.32 -3.93
N LEU A 136 11.00 -0.72 -4.51
CA LEU A 136 10.65 -0.96 -5.91
C LEU A 136 11.72 -0.42 -6.87
N LEU A 137 12.28 0.76 -6.59
CA LEU A 137 13.36 1.34 -7.40
C LEU A 137 14.64 0.52 -7.32
N ASP A 138 14.98 -0.02 -6.14
CA ASP A 138 16.11 -0.95 -5.97
C ASP A 138 15.91 -2.20 -6.83
N ALA A 139 14.73 -2.83 -6.76
CA ALA A 139 14.39 -3.99 -7.58
C ALA A 139 14.48 -3.70 -9.08
N CYS A 140 13.93 -2.55 -9.50
CA CYS A 140 13.95 -2.13 -10.89
C CYS A 140 15.34 -1.79 -11.41
N ALA A 141 16.25 -1.28 -10.56
CA ALA A 141 17.64 -0.99 -10.91
C ALA A 141 18.46 -2.26 -11.13
N GLY A 142 18.10 -3.37 -10.46
CA GLY A 142 18.73 -4.69 -10.66
C GLY A 142 18.40 -5.35 -12.00
N VAL A 143 17.36 -4.90 -12.71
CA VAL A 143 16.98 -5.46 -14.01
C VAL A 143 17.78 -4.80 -15.11
N THR A 144 18.69 -5.56 -15.72
CA THR A 144 19.48 -5.08 -16.87
C THR A 144 18.55 -4.82 -18.07
N ALA A 145 18.50 -3.60 -18.53
CA ALA A 145 17.81 -3.21 -19.75
C ALA A 145 18.79 -2.44 -20.62
N ASP A 146 19.06 -3.01 -21.79
CA ASP A 146 19.88 -2.38 -22.83
C ASP A 146 19.03 -1.41 -23.68
N ALA A 147 18.15 -0.67 -23.02
CA ALA A 147 17.32 0.34 -23.66
C ALA A 147 18.08 1.66 -23.69
N GLY A 148 18.46 2.09 -24.89
CA GLY A 148 19.02 3.42 -25.11
C GLY A 148 18.11 4.53 -24.56
N PRO A 149 18.57 5.79 -24.57
CA PRO A 149 17.81 6.92 -24.05
C PRO A 149 16.47 7.07 -24.78
N THR A 150 15.39 7.22 -24.01
CA THR A 150 14.03 7.50 -24.53
C THR A 150 13.60 8.90 -24.15
N PRO A 151 12.71 9.57 -24.93
CA PRO A 151 12.19 10.89 -24.55
C PRO A 151 11.56 10.91 -23.16
N PHE A 152 10.85 9.84 -22.76
CA PHE A 152 10.26 9.75 -21.45
C PHE A 152 11.31 9.50 -20.35
N GLY A 153 12.35 8.71 -20.64
CA GLY A 153 13.49 8.52 -19.74
C GLY A 153 14.21 9.82 -19.43
N THR A 154 14.47 10.67 -20.44
CA THR A 154 15.05 12.00 -20.27
C THR A 154 14.14 12.89 -19.39
N HIS A 155 12.84 12.88 -19.66
CA HIS A 155 11.85 13.61 -18.84
C HIS A 155 11.88 13.16 -17.37
N LEU A 156 11.99 11.85 -17.09
CA LEU A 156 12.07 11.32 -15.73
C LEU A 156 13.39 11.69 -15.03
N GLU A 157 14.48 11.83 -15.76
CA GLU A 157 15.77 12.28 -15.21
C GLU A 157 15.70 13.74 -14.74
N GLU A 158 15.02 14.59 -15.50
CA GLU A 158 14.80 15.99 -15.15
C GLU A 158 13.75 16.21 -14.05
N ASN A 159 12.83 15.25 -13.87
CA ASN A 159 11.68 15.34 -12.96
C ASN A 159 11.65 14.15 -11.99
N ARG A 160 12.70 13.96 -11.21
CA ARG A 160 12.86 12.78 -10.37
C ARG A 160 12.59 13.02 -8.86
N GLU A 161 12.02 14.15 -8.48
CA GLU A 161 11.74 14.50 -7.07
C GLU A 161 10.85 13.46 -6.37
N TRP A 162 9.90 12.87 -7.09
CA TRP A 162 9.02 11.81 -6.59
C TRP A 162 9.77 10.53 -6.17
N ALA A 163 10.99 10.31 -6.68
CA ALA A 163 11.85 9.18 -6.31
C ALA A 163 12.66 9.43 -5.01
N GLY A 164 12.40 10.53 -4.28
CA GLY A 164 13.01 10.80 -2.98
C GLY A 164 14.55 10.90 -3.00
N GLY A 165 15.15 11.30 -4.14
CA GLY A 165 16.61 11.36 -4.31
C GLY A 165 17.25 10.00 -4.62
N HIS A 166 16.48 8.95 -4.87
CA HIS A 166 16.99 7.62 -5.21
C HIS A 166 17.89 7.65 -6.45
N PRO A 167 19.07 6.97 -6.46
CA PRO A 167 20.05 7.05 -7.55
C PRO A 167 19.69 6.22 -8.80
N ALA A 168 18.50 5.60 -8.85
CA ALA A 168 18.08 4.74 -9.95
C ALA A 168 18.21 5.41 -11.32
N PRO A 169 18.68 4.70 -12.36
CA PRO A 169 18.78 5.22 -13.73
C PRO A 169 17.39 5.44 -14.34
N PRO A 170 17.25 6.29 -15.39
CA PRO A 170 15.97 6.59 -16.03
C PRO A 170 15.15 5.36 -16.45
N ALA A 171 15.80 4.30 -16.90
CA ALA A 171 15.15 3.04 -17.27
C ALA A 171 14.49 2.35 -16.07
N ALA A 172 15.11 2.41 -14.89
CA ALA A 172 14.55 1.87 -13.65
C ALA A 172 13.40 2.74 -13.14
N LEU A 173 13.51 4.09 -13.23
CA LEU A 173 12.41 5.00 -12.92
C LEU A 173 11.17 4.69 -13.78
N HIS A 174 11.36 4.52 -15.08
CA HIS A 174 10.28 4.16 -16.00
C HIS A 174 9.67 2.80 -15.66
N ARG A 175 10.50 1.80 -15.35
CA ARG A 175 10.04 0.46 -14.97
C ARG A 175 9.22 0.49 -13.66
N ALA A 176 9.64 1.26 -12.67
CA ALA A 176 8.91 1.44 -11.42
C ALA A 176 7.53 2.08 -11.67
N LEU A 177 7.43 3.09 -12.53
CA LEU A 177 6.13 3.67 -12.91
C LEU A 177 5.28 2.68 -13.72
N ALA A 178 5.89 1.90 -14.61
CA ALA A 178 5.19 0.85 -15.35
C ALA A 178 4.68 -0.26 -14.42
N PHE A 179 5.47 -0.68 -13.43
CA PHE A 179 5.04 -1.59 -12.37
C PHE A 179 3.81 -1.02 -11.65
N TRP A 180 3.92 0.22 -11.17
CA TRP A 180 2.87 0.88 -10.44
C TRP A 180 1.57 0.93 -11.24
N THR A 181 1.63 1.48 -12.44
CA THR A 181 0.42 1.70 -13.26
C THR A 181 -0.20 0.40 -13.78
N ARG A 182 0.60 -0.55 -14.25
CA ARG A 182 0.08 -1.79 -14.83
C ARG A 182 -0.47 -2.74 -13.77
N LEU A 183 0.29 -3.00 -12.70
CA LEU A 183 -0.14 -3.95 -11.69
C LEU A 183 -1.32 -3.43 -10.87
N HIS A 184 -1.33 -2.14 -10.50
CA HIS A 184 -2.52 -1.54 -9.90
C HIS A 184 -3.71 -1.50 -10.86
N GLY A 185 -3.49 -1.31 -12.16
CA GLY A 185 -4.53 -1.40 -13.17
C GLY A 185 -5.19 -2.78 -13.19
N VAL A 186 -4.41 -3.86 -13.25
CA VAL A 186 -4.93 -5.23 -13.19
C VAL A 186 -5.65 -5.49 -11.87
N LEU A 187 -5.01 -5.17 -10.73
CA LEU A 187 -5.59 -5.42 -9.40
C LEU A 187 -6.89 -4.65 -9.17
N SER A 188 -6.92 -3.37 -9.54
CA SER A 188 -8.14 -2.55 -9.37
C SER A 188 -9.32 -3.11 -10.16
N LEU A 189 -9.10 -3.55 -11.41
CA LEU A 189 -10.13 -4.13 -12.25
C LEU A 189 -10.57 -5.52 -11.75
N GLU A 190 -9.63 -6.35 -11.29
CA GLU A 190 -9.91 -7.65 -10.72
C GLU A 190 -10.73 -7.53 -9.44
N LEU A 191 -10.29 -6.74 -8.47
CA LEU A 191 -10.94 -6.56 -7.18
C LEU A 191 -12.30 -5.87 -7.28
N ALA A 192 -12.49 -4.99 -8.28
CA ALA A 192 -13.78 -4.38 -8.60
C ALA A 192 -14.72 -5.30 -9.40
N GLY A 193 -14.28 -6.52 -9.75
CA GLY A 193 -15.11 -7.50 -10.46
C GLY A 193 -15.29 -7.24 -11.96
N HIS A 194 -14.52 -6.32 -12.56
CA HIS A 194 -14.63 -5.99 -13.98
C HIS A 194 -14.28 -7.15 -14.93
N PHE A 195 -13.56 -8.15 -14.47
CA PHE A 195 -13.23 -9.33 -15.24
C PHE A 195 -14.28 -10.46 -15.14
N THR A 196 -15.34 -10.26 -14.34
CA THR A 196 -16.41 -11.25 -14.16
C THR A 196 -17.08 -11.55 -15.51
N GLY A 197 -17.16 -12.83 -15.88
CA GLY A 197 -17.75 -13.28 -17.14
C GLY A 197 -16.83 -13.24 -18.36
N MET A 198 -15.63 -12.66 -18.30
CA MET A 198 -14.69 -12.61 -19.43
C MET A 198 -13.97 -13.94 -19.73
N ARG A 199 -14.15 -14.96 -18.89
CA ARG A 199 -13.64 -16.34 -19.06
C ARG A 199 -12.12 -16.46 -19.18
N PHE A 200 -11.35 -15.53 -18.62
CA PHE A 200 -9.91 -15.68 -18.42
C PHE A 200 -9.58 -15.57 -16.92
N ASP A 201 -8.41 -16.07 -16.56
CA ASP A 201 -7.89 -16.01 -15.18
C ASP A 201 -7.11 -14.70 -14.97
N PRO A 202 -7.58 -13.77 -14.12
CA PRO A 202 -6.86 -12.52 -13.85
C PRO A 202 -5.45 -12.74 -13.28
N ALA A 203 -5.21 -13.86 -12.59
CA ALA A 203 -3.86 -14.18 -12.09
C ALA A 203 -2.86 -14.40 -13.24
N ARG A 204 -3.31 -14.96 -14.36
CA ARG A 204 -2.46 -15.13 -15.55
C ARG A 204 -2.17 -13.80 -16.24
N LEU A 205 -3.14 -12.88 -16.28
CA LEU A 205 -2.90 -11.52 -16.78
C LEU A 205 -1.87 -10.81 -15.90
N PHE A 206 -2.05 -10.88 -14.58
CA PHE A 206 -1.10 -10.30 -13.64
C PHE A 206 0.32 -10.88 -13.81
N ALA A 207 0.45 -12.20 -13.94
CA ALA A 207 1.74 -12.86 -14.17
C ALA A 207 2.38 -12.41 -15.47
N ALA A 208 1.62 -12.28 -16.56
CA ALA A 208 2.14 -11.79 -17.84
C ALA A 208 2.68 -10.35 -17.75
N GLU A 209 2.01 -9.46 -17.00
CA GLU A 209 2.51 -8.11 -16.75
C GLU A 209 3.79 -8.12 -15.87
N VAL A 210 3.87 -9.02 -14.89
CA VAL A 210 5.08 -9.19 -14.07
C VAL A 210 6.26 -9.67 -14.93
N ASP A 211 6.05 -10.68 -15.79
CA ASP A 211 7.09 -11.20 -16.69
C ASP A 211 7.61 -10.10 -17.63
N ALA A 212 6.71 -9.28 -18.16
CA ALA A 212 7.08 -8.15 -19.02
C ALA A 212 7.90 -7.07 -18.28
N LEU A 213 7.70 -6.92 -16.97
CA LEU A 213 8.43 -5.96 -16.12
C LEU A 213 9.77 -6.50 -15.62
N ALA A 214 9.84 -7.80 -15.32
CA ALA A 214 11.04 -8.46 -14.83
C ALA A 214 12.13 -8.58 -15.92
N GLY A 215 11.74 -8.50 -17.18
CA GLY A 215 12.65 -8.71 -18.31
C GLY A 215 12.96 -10.19 -18.56
N PRO A 216 13.71 -10.53 -19.61
CA PRO A 216 14.09 -11.90 -19.89
C PRO A 216 14.97 -12.45 -18.75
N PRO A 217 14.79 -13.74 -18.38
CA PRO A 217 15.64 -14.36 -17.37
C PRO A 217 17.11 -14.30 -17.81
N PRO A 218 18.06 -14.13 -16.87
CA PRO A 218 19.47 -14.11 -17.20
C PRO A 218 19.81 -15.39 -17.96
N ALA A 219 20.54 -15.24 -19.09
CA ALA A 219 20.98 -16.38 -19.88
C ALA A 219 21.73 -17.34 -18.95
N ARG A 220 21.22 -18.56 -18.76
CA ARG A 220 21.93 -19.60 -18.02
C ARG A 220 23.23 -19.83 -18.79
N GLY A 221 24.33 -19.47 -18.13
CA GLY A 221 25.66 -19.71 -18.72
C GLY A 221 25.78 -21.16 -19.15
N ALA A 222 26.19 -21.32 -20.42
CA ALA A 222 26.46 -22.62 -21.01
C ALA A 222 27.77 -23.18 -20.46
#